data_7d71448b0c403aae9cb019d9753a24ba
#
_entry.id   7d71448b0c403aae9cb019d9753a24ba
#
_cell.length_a   1.000
_cell.length_b   1.000
_cell.length_c   1.000
_cell.angle_alpha   90.00
_cell.angle_beta   90.00
_cell.angle_gamma   90.00
#
_symmetry.space_group_name_H-M   'P 1'
#
loop_
_entity.id
_entity.type
_entity.pdbx_description
1 polymer ?
#
loop_
_entity_poly.entity_id
_entity_poly.type
_entity_poly.pdbx_seq_one_letter_code
_entity_poly.pdbx_strand_id
1 'polypeptide(L)'
;YPDNTFKGRVVFDGSFVRDQDRQVALFQELSSCPATMQASKTADTYGLFPGHDIEQADAKQAYTQSKLGGTPTWVTFPYEAWPQEWKDRGMRKPYCPLILSLYGHPDAGGYWEQHCEGCYL
;
A
#
# COMPACT_ATOMS: atom_id res chain seq x y z
N TYR A 1 21.30 -1.58 9.53
CA TYR A 1 21.65 -0.18 9.25
C TYR A 1 22.85 0.19 10.12
N PRO A 2 23.84 0.93 9.58
CA PRO A 2 25.08 1.22 10.30
C PRO A 2 24.91 2.11 11.54
N ASP A 3 23.78 2.78 11.67
CA ASP A 3 23.46 3.71 12.76
C ASP A 3 22.52 3.13 13.84
N ASN A 4 22.26 1.82 13.79
CA ASN A 4 21.35 1.12 14.71
C ASN A 4 19.94 1.73 14.83
N THR A 5 19.46 2.43 13.79
CA THR A 5 18.11 2.95 13.78
C THR A 5 17.09 1.84 13.51
N PHE A 6 16.01 1.83 14.28
CA PHE A 6 14.90 0.91 14.06
C PHE A 6 13.88 1.52 13.09
N LYS A 7 13.39 0.71 12.14
CA LYS A 7 12.29 1.10 11.27
C LYS A 7 11.05 0.30 11.61
N GLY A 8 10.01 0.99 12.04
CA GLY A 8 8.68 0.42 12.20
C GLY A 8 7.88 0.51 10.91
N ARG A 9 7.01 -0.46 10.67
CA ARG A 9 6.05 -0.44 9.56
C ARG A 9 4.67 -0.78 10.10
N VAL A 10 3.69 0.06 9.79
CA VAL A 10 2.28 -0.24 10.01
C VAL A 10 1.74 -0.94 8.76
N VAL A 11 1.13 -2.09 8.95
CA VAL A 11 0.54 -2.88 7.86
C VAL A 11 -0.91 -3.21 8.19
N PHE A 12 -1.72 -3.34 7.15
CA PHE A 12 -3.09 -3.81 7.25
C PHE A 12 -3.09 -5.34 7.38
N ASP A 13 -3.83 -5.88 8.34
CA ASP A 13 -4.02 -7.33 8.45
C ASP A 13 -5.11 -7.79 7.49
N GLY A 14 -4.70 -8.11 6.26
CA GLY A 14 -5.59 -8.59 5.21
C GLY A 14 -6.09 -10.03 5.41
N SER A 15 -5.56 -10.76 6.40
CA SER A 15 -6.00 -12.13 6.68
C SER A 15 -7.33 -12.20 7.44
N PHE A 16 -7.77 -11.09 8.02
CA PHE A 16 -8.95 -11.03 8.88
C PHE A 16 -9.91 -9.90 8.49
N VAL A 17 -10.38 -9.92 7.26
CA VAL A 17 -11.33 -8.91 6.75
C VAL A 17 -12.73 -9.50 6.70
N ARG A 18 -13.71 -8.76 7.23
CA ARG A 18 -15.12 -9.12 7.24
C ARG A 18 -15.92 -8.13 6.40
N ASP A 19 -16.92 -8.63 5.68
CA ASP A 19 -17.91 -7.80 5.00
C ASP A 19 -19.00 -7.27 5.96
N GLN A 20 -19.97 -6.57 5.41
CA GLN A 20 -21.08 -6.01 6.19
C GLN A 20 -21.94 -7.08 6.90
N ASP A 21 -21.95 -8.32 6.39
CA ASP A 21 -22.67 -9.46 6.94
C ASP A 21 -21.80 -10.31 7.88
N ARG A 22 -20.61 -9.79 8.24
CA ARG A 22 -19.59 -10.47 9.06
C ARG A 22 -19.05 -11.77 8.47
N GLN A 23 -19.22 -11.97 7.17
CA GLN A 23 -18.60 -13.05 6.42
C GLN A 23 -17.16 -12.65 6.03
N VAL A 24 -16.37 -13.66 5.65
CA VAL A 24 -15.02 -13.37 5.11
C VAL A 24 -15.17 -12.58 3.82
N ALA A 25 -14.58 -11.39 3.79
CA ALA A 25 -14.64 -10.54 2.60
C ALA A 25 -13.87 -11.17 1.45
N LEU A 26 -14.50 -11.19 0.28
CA LEU A 26 -13.88 -11.61 -0.96
C LEU A 26 -13.39 -10.37 -1.70
N PHE A 27 -12.11 -10.35 -2.02
CA PHE A 27 -11.51 -9.30 -2.84
C PHE A 27 -11.35 -9.82 -4.27
N GLN A 28 -11.65 -8.96 -5.23
CA GLN A 28 -11.23 -9.23 -6.60
C GLN A 28 -9.72 -9.04 -6.68
N GLU A 29 -9.03 -9.99 -7.30
CA GLU A 29 -7.60 -9.84 -7.57
C GLU A 29 -7.37 -8.68 -8.54
N LEU A 30 -7.09 -7.51 -8.00
CA LEU A 30 -6.43 -6.45 -8.75
C LEU A 30 -4.94 -6.80 -8.77
N SER A 31 -4.57 -7.70 -9.67
CA SER A 31 -3.19 -8.13 -9.79
C SER A 31 -2.30 -6.97 -10.22
N SER A 32 -1.46 -6.50 -9.32
CA SER A 32 -0.27 -5.77 -9.73
C SER A 32 0.67 -6.77 -10.42
N CYS A 33 1.14 -6.45 -11.60
CA CYS A 33 2.06 -7.31 -12.35
C CYS A 33 3.46 -6.71 -12.27
N PRO A 34 4.32 -7.16 -11.34
CA PRO A 34 5.70 -6.69 -11.30
C PRO A 34 6.43 -7.08 -12.60
N ALA A 35 7.33 -6.22 -13.05
CA ALA A 35 8.15 -6.48 -14.22
C ALA A 35 8.96 -7.77 -14.05
N THR A 36 9.06 -8.56 -15.11
CA THR A 36 9.92 -9.74 -15.12
C THR A 36 11.40 -9.33 -15.14
N MET A 37 12.29 -10.21 -14.71
CA MET A 37 13.72 -9.97 -14.78
C MET A 37 14.19 -9.77 -16.24
N GLN A 38 13.58 -10.47 -17.19
CA GLN A 38 13.87 -10.30 -18.61
C GLN A 38 13.48 -8.91 -19.11
N ALA A 39 12.31 -8.40 -18.70
CA ALA A 39 11.87 -7.05 -19.05
C ALA A 39 12.83 -5.99 -18.50
N SER A 40 13.25 -6.11 -17.24
CA SER A 40 14.22 -5.22 -16.62
C SER A 40 15.56 -5.21 -17.36
N LYS A 41 16.12 -6.39 -17.65
CA LYS A 41 17.37 -6.52 -18.41
C LYS A 41 17.25 -5.96 -19.84
N THR A 42 16.11 -6.13 -20.48
CA THR A 42 15.84 -5.59 -21.81
C THR A 42 15.81 -4.07 -21.79
N ALA A 43 15.17 -3.45 -20.78
CA ALA A 43 15.13 -2.02 -20.59
C ALA A 43 16.54 -1.43 -20.37
N ASP A 44 17.35 -2.07 -19.52
CA ASP A 44 18.73 -1.65 -19.28
C ASP A 44 19.58 -1.75 -20.57
N THR A 45 19.43 -2.84 -21.33
CA THR A 45 20.14 -3.01 -22.60
C THR A 45 19.74 -1.93 -23.61
N TYR A 46 18.45 -1.61 -23.71
CA TYR A 46 17.95 -0.57 -24.58
C TYR A 46 18.49 0.82 -24.19
N GLY A 47 18.60 1.10 -22.90
CA GLY A 47 19.16 2.34 -22.39
C GLY A 47 20.65 2.54 -22.70
N LEU A 48 21.39 1.48 -23.04
CA LEU A 48 22.79 1.54 -23.42
C LEU A 48 23.04 1.93 -24.89
N PHE A 49 22.00 2.00 -25.71
CA PHE A 49 22.17 2.44 -27.11
C PHE A 49 22.53 3.92 -27.20
N PRO A 50 23.28 4.33 -28.23
CA PRO A 50 23.63 5.73 -28.44
C PRO A 50 22.41 6.65 -28.45
N GLY A 51 22.46 7.73 -27.68
CA GLY A 51 21.37 8.69 -27.57
C GLY A 51 20.25 8.29 -26.59
N HIS A 52 20.42 7.19 -25.90
CA HIS A 52 19.53 6.75 -24.80
C HIS A 52 20.20 6.94 -23.45
N ASP A 53 19.40 6.93 -22.42
CA ASP A 53 19.86 7.04 -21.04
C ASP A 53 19.06 6.11 -20.13
N ILE A 54 19.57 5.80 -18.95
CA ILE A 54 18.94 4.96 -17.94
C ILE A 54 18.68 5.81 -16.71
N GLU A 55 17.42 5.86 -16.29
CA GLU A 55 17.03 6.49 -15.04
C GLU A 55 16.44 5.44 -14.10
N GLN A 56 16.76 5.56 -12.83
CA GLN A 56 16.19 4.73 -11.77
C GLN A 56 15.63 5.61 -10.66
N ALA A 57 14.43 5.31 -10.23
CA ALA A 57 13.80 5.98 -9.11
C ALA A 57 13.15 4.97 -8.14
N ASP A 58 13.18 5.31 -6.86
CA ASP A 58 12.49 4.55 -5.83
C ASP A 58 11.37 5.40 -5.20
N ALA A 59 10.18 4.85 -5.19
CA ALA A 59 9.02 5.54 -4.62
C ALA A 59 9.00 5.39 -3.09
N LYS A 60 9.21 6.48 -2.38
CA LYS A 60 9.11 6.47 -0.92
C LYS A 60 7.67 6.25 -0.48
N GLN A 61 7.46 5.25 0.39
CA GLN A 61 6.14 4.94 0.94
C GLN A 61 5.08 4.73 -0.16
N ALA A 62 5.41 3.98 -1.19
CA ALA A 62 4.67 3.86 -2.44
C ALA A 62 3.14 3.75 -2.25
N TYR A 63 2.66 2.76 -1.53
CA TYR A 63 1.22 2.52 -1.41
C TYR A 63 0.46 3.66 -0.74
N THR A 64 1.06 4.32 0.24
CA THR A 64 0.41 5.45 0.94
C THR A 64 0.34 6.73 0.12
N GLN A 65 0.90 6.75 -1.08
CA GLN A 65 0.71 7.86 -2.03
C GLN A 65 -0.58 7.72 -2.83
N SER A 66 -1.13 6.52 -2.96
CA SER A 66 -2.36 6.28 -3.71
C SER A 66 -3.58 6.27 -2.79
N LYS A 67 -4.71 6.76 -3.30
CA LYS A 67 -5.99 6.64 -2.61
C LYS A 67 -6.52 5.22 -2.76
N LEU A 68 -7.09 4.70 -1.68
CA LEU A 68 -7.83 3.44 -1.73
C LEU A 68 -9.19 3.69 -2.37
N GLY A 69 -9.48 3.03 -3.47
CA GLY A 69 -10.77 3.07 -4.15
C GLY A 69 -11.64 1.86 -3.81
N GLY A 70 -12.72 1.71 -4.57
CA GLY A 70 -13.65 0.58 -4.43
C GLY A 70 -14.49 0.64 -3.16
N THR A 71 -14.81 -0.52 -2.61
CA THR A 71 -15.60 -0.62 -1.38
C THR A 71 -14.86 -0.02 -0.20
N PRO A 72 -15.49 0.88 0.58
CA PRO A 72 -14.85 1.48 1.75
C PRO A 72 -14.37 0.44 2.75
N THR A 73 -13.13 0.56 3.18
CA THR A 73 -12.51 -0.31 4.17
C THR A 73 -12.35 0.44 5.49
N TRP A 74 -12.82 -0.16 6.58
CA TRP A 74 -12.73 0.39 7.92
C TRP A 74 -11.74 -0.45 8.73
N VAL A 75 -10.90 0.22 9.50
CA VAL A 75 -9.86 -0.43 10.31
C VAL A 75 -10.01 -0.10 11.78
N THR A 76 -9.56 -1.02 12.63
CA THR A 76 -9.37 -0.79 14.06
C THR A 76 -7.89 -0.76 14.37
N PHE A 77 -7.54 -0.08 15.46
CA PHE A 77 -6.18 -0.03 15.96
C PHE A 77 -6.07 -0.76 17.30
N PRO A 78 -4.89 -1.34 17.62
CA PRO A 78 -4.60 -1.80 18.96
C PRO A 78 -4.75 -0.65 19.96
N TYR A 79 -5.20 -0.94 21.17
CA TYR A 79 -5.46 0.08 22.20
C TYR A 79 -4.23 0.95 22.50
N GLU A 80 -3.06 0.37 22.41
CA GLU A 80 -1.78 1.04 22.63
C GLU A 80 -1.52 2.17 21.62
N ALA A 81 -2.03 2.01 20.41
CA ALA A 81 -1.90 2.97 19.31
C ALA A 81 -2.98 4.06 19.31
N TRP A 82 -3.95 4.00 20.24
CA TRP A 82 -5.03 5.00 20.28
C TRP A 82 -4.51 6.35 20.71
N PRO A 83 -4.98 7.44 20.07
CA PRO A 83 -4.80 8.78 20.59
C PRO A 83 -5.34 8.92 22.03
N GLN A 84 -4.70 9.74 22.84
CA GLN A 84 -5.11 9.92 24.22
C GLN A 84 -6.56 10.42 24.34
N GLU A 85 -6.98 11.27 23.40
CA GLU A 85 -8.36 11.76 23.34
C GLU A 85 -9.40 10.63 23.26
N TRP A 86 -9.11 9.57 22.50
CA TRP A 86 -10.04 8.43 22.41
C TRP A 86 -10.16 7.67 23.72
N LYS A 87 -9.06 7.55 24.43
CA LYS A 87 -9.01 6.92 25.76
C LYS A 87 -9.79 7.73 26.79
N ASP A 88 -9.62 9.05 26.78
CA ASP A 88 -10.29 9.99 27.69
C ASP A 88 -11.81 10.02 27.44
N ARG A 89 -12.24 9.86 26.19
CA ARG A 89 -13.66 9.78 25.80
C ARG A 89 -14.29 8.41 26.09
N GLY A 90 -13.52 7.44 26.55
CA GLY A 90 -14.01 6.11 26.89
C GLY A 90 -14.52 5.30 25.70
N MET A 91 -13.94 5.50 24.52
CA MET A 91 -14.31 4.73 23.33
C MET A 91 -14.02 3.24 23.55
N ARG A 92 -14.93 2.38 23.08
CA ARG A 92 -14.76 0.93 23.25
C ARG A 92 -14.06 0.26 22.08
N LYS A 93 -14.46 0.57 20.86
CA LYS A 93 -13.90 -0.01 19.65
C LYS A 93 -14.07 0.95 18.47
N PRO A 94 -13.24 1.99 18.39
CA PRO A 94 -13.32 2.94 17.28
C PRO A 94 -12.90 2.31 15.96
N TYR A 95 -13.63 2.65 14.89
CA TYR A 95 -13.32 2.29 13.52
C TYR A 95 -13.00 3.55 12.74
N CYS A 96 -11.97 3.48 11.91
CA CYS A 96 -11.57 4.56 11.03
C CYS A 96 -11.63 4.12 9.56
N PRO A 97 -12.12 4.96 8.65
CA PRO A 97 -12.06 4.66 7.24
C PRO A 97 -10.62 4.73 6.73
N LEU A 98 -10.23 3.78 5.91
CA LEU A 98 -8.94 3.78 5.24
C LEU A 98 -9.05 4.62 3.97
N ILE A 99 -8.38 5.76 3.94
CA ILE A 99 -8.43 6.72 2.82
C ILE A 99 -7.32 6.44 1.81
N LEU A 100 -6.13 6.16 2.30
CA LEU A 100 -4.97 5.85 1.48
C LEU A 100 -4.73 4.34 1.46
N SER A 101 -4.12 3.86 0.38
CA SER A 101 -3.71 2.47 0.31
C SER A 101 -2.67 2.16 1.38
N LEU A 102 -2.76 0.99 1.97
CA LEU A 102 -1.85 0.55 3.03
C LEU A 102 -1.29 -0.83 2.69
N TYR A 103 -0.02 -1.05 3.03
CA TYR A 103 0.62 -2.35 2.88
C TYR A 103 -0.19 -3.44 3.60
N GLY A 104 -0.39 -4.57 2.95
CA GLY A 104 -1.20 -5.68 3.44
C GLY A 104 -2.66 -5.65 2.98
N HIS A 105 -3.20 -4.52 2.53
CA HIS A 105 -4.52 -4.49 1.91
C HIS A 105 -4.48 -5.17 0.53
N PRO A 106 -5.41 -6.09 0.22
CA PRO A 106 -5.39 -6.86 -1.04
C PRO A 106 -5.37 -6.00 -2.30
N ASP A 107 -6.06 -4.87 -2.29
CA ASP A 107 -6.21 -4.00 -3.45
C ASP A 107 -5.13 -2.90 -3.55
N ALA A 108 -4.27 -2.77 -2.54
CA ALA A 108 -3.30 -1.68 -2.47
C ALA A 108 -2.32 -1.66 -3.64
N GLY A 109 -1.88 -2.83 -4.10
CA GLY A 109 -0.96 -2.96 -5.24
C GLY A 109 -1.54 -2.42 -6.54
N GLY A 110 -2.80 -2.77 -6.84
CA GLY A 110 -3.49 -2.30 -8.05
C GLY A 110 -3.70 -0.78 -8.05
N TYR A 111 -4.12 -0.20 -6.94
CA TYR A 111 -4.29 1.26 -6.83
C TYR A 111 -2.97 2.01 -6.91
N TRP A 112 -1.91 1.46 -6.33
CA TRP A 112 -0.58 2.01 -6.49
C TRP A 112 -0.12 2.00 -7.94
N GLU A 113 -0.31 0.90 -8.67
CA GLU A 113 0.06 0.78 -10.06
C GLU A 113 -0.64 1.83 -10.92
N GLN A 114 -1.97 1.97 -10.78
CA GLN A 114 -2.74 3.01 -11.46
C GLN A 114 -2.26 4.43 -11.14
N HIS A 115 -1.95 4.70 -9.88
CA HIS A 115 -1.40 5.99 -9.45
C HIS A 115 -0.04 6.26 -10.10
N CYS A 116 0.85 5.28 -10.08
CA CYS A 116 2.18 5.36 -10.64
C CYS A 116 2.15 5.59 -12.15
N GLU A 117 1.33 4.84 -12.88
CA GLU A 117 1.11 5.03 -14.32
C GLU A 117 0.60 6.45 -14.63
N GLY A 118 -0.33 6.95 -13.85
CA GLY A 118 -0.85 8.31 -13.99
C GLY A 118 0.21 9.40 -13.80
N CYS A 119 1.24 9.15 -13.00
CA CYS A 119 2.36 10.07 -12.80
C CYS A 119 3.33 10.11 -13.98
N TYR A 120 3.43 9.01 -14.76
CA TYR A 120 4.32 8.93 -15.92
C TYR A 120 3.66 9.36 -17.24
N LEU A 121 2.36 9.43 -17.27
CA LEU A 121 1.58 9.87 -18.44
C LEU A 121 1.17 11.34 -18.32
#